data_c536239721b7b2454351ace566ad7a88
#
_entry.id   c536239721b7b2454351ace566ad7a88
#
_cell.length_a   1.000
_cell.length_b   1.000
_cell.length_c   1.000
_cell.angle_alpha   90.00
_cell.angle_beta   90.00
_cell.angle_gamma   90.00
#
_symmetry.space_group_name_H-M   'P 1'
#
loop_
_entity.id
_entity.type
_entity.pdbx_description
1 polymer ?
#
loop_
_entity_poly.entity_id
_entity_poly.type
_entity_poly.pdbx_seq_one_letter_code
_entity_poly.pdbx_strand_id
1 'polypeptide(L)'
;ARGYEILCLDFAGVPFDGTADMGRAVELALPSILRRLSGVRFADYTDVAFLAKSLGTLCAVRTAKALGLRPRYFLLTPLEETLQELPQDADVFGAVVGTKDAHLAADQLEQFCKARAIPCLIVPDAGHRLQFEDADKTQAVNRSITAMLR
;
A
#
# COMPACT_ATOMS: atom_id res chain seq x y z
N ALA A 1 12.17 15.51 -11.38
CA ALA A 1 11.86 15.35 -9.95
C ALA A 1 10.68 16.24 -9.62
N ARG A 2 9.65 15.72 -8.94
CA ARG A 2 8.43 16.46 -8.57
C ARG A 2 8.54 17.18 -7.23
N GLY A 3 9.76 17.36 -6.68
CA GLY A 3 9.96 18.01 -5.39
C GLY A 3 9.58 17.15 -4.18
N TYR A 4 9.41 15.82 -4.34
CA TYR A 4 9.21 14.91 -3.22
C TYR A 4 10.52 14.46 -2.61
N GLU A 5 10.57 14.44 -1.30
CA GLU A 5 11.55 13.69 -0.54
C GLU A 5 11.03 12.26 -0.37
N ILE A 6 11.85 11.26 -0.64
CA ILE A 6 11.43 9.85 -0.62
C ILE A 6 12.11 9.15 0.54
N LEU A 7 11.31 8.58 1.44
CA LEU A 7 11.77 7.71 2.50
C LEU A 7 11.31 6.28 2.21
N CYS A 8 12.28 5.38 1.98
CA CYS A 8 11.99 3.95 1.82
C CYS A 8 12.02 3.25 3.18
N LEU A 9 10.93 2.59 3.52
CA LEU A 9 10.83 1.71 4.69
C LEU A 9 10.82 0.25 4.23
N ASP A 10 11.59 -0.58 4.91
CA ASP A 10 11.60 -2.02 4.74
C ASP A 10 11.33 -2.71 6.09
N PHE A 11 11.16 -4.01 6.04
CA PHE A 11 10.93 -4.83 7.23
C PHE A 11 12.20 -5.51 7.76
N ALA A 12 13.38 -5.02 7.36
CA ALA A 12 14.63 -5.57 7.86
C ALA A 12 14.72 -5.45 9.38
N GLY A 13 15.06 -6.56 10.04
CA GLY A 13 15.17 -6.63 11.48
C GLY A 13 13.83 -6.71 12.24
N VAL A 14 12.68 -6.79 11.54
CA VAL A 14 11.40 -7.09 12.19
C VAL A 14 11.38 -8.56 12.59
N PRO A 15 11.13 -8.88 13.86
CA PRO A 15 11.14 -10.26 14.36
C PRO A 15 9.80 -10.94 14.06
N PHE A 16 9.48 -11.15 12.77
CA PHE A 16 8.30 -11.91 12.39
C PHE A 16 8.39 -13.34 12.96
N ASP A 17 7.30 -13.76 13.58
CA ASP A 17 7.18 -15.08 14.24
C ASP A 17 6.60 -16.16 13.32
N GLY A 18 6.53 -15.87 12.01
CA GLY A 18 5.94 -16.78 11.03
C GLY A 18 4.41 -16.82 11.05
N THR A 19 3.77 -15.86 11.72
CA THR A 19 2.31 -15.76 11.79
C THR A 19 1.68 -15.58 10.40
N ALA A 20 0.55 -16.24 10.16
CA ALA A 20 -0.31 -15.98 9.03
C ALA A 20 -1.33 -14.86 9.31
N ASP A 21 -1.43 -14.40 10.55
CA ASP A 21 -2.28 -13.27 10.95
C ASP A 21 -1.61 -11.94 10.57
N MET A 22 -2.22 -11.23 9.62
CA MET A 22 -1.68 -9.97 9.12
C MET A 22 -1.74 -8.86 10.16
N GLY A 23 -2.75 -8.85 11.01
CA GLY A 23 -2.86 -7.93 12.14
C GLY A 23 -1.67 -8.09 13.11
N ARG A 24 -1.34 -9.33 13.46
CA ARG A 24 -0.19 -9.68 14.28
C ARG A 24 1.13 -9.30 13.61
N ALA A 25 1.27 -9.57 12.32
CA ALA A 25 2.47 -9.20 11.58
C ALA A 25 2.70 -7.67 11.61
N VAL A 26 1.65 -6.86 11.48
CA VAL A 26 1.76 -5.41 11.60
C VAL A 26 2.11 -4.96 13.02
N GLU A 27 1.57 -5.59 14.05
CA GLU A 27 1.94 -5.30 15.43
C GLU A 27 3.44 -5.49 15.69
N LEU A 28 4.04 -6.51 15.07
CA LEU A 28 5.48 -6.76 15.15
C LEU A 28 6.29 -5.72 14.36
N ALA A 29 5.78 -5.25 13.21
CA ALA A 29 6.47 -4.30 12.35
C ALA A 29 6.37 -2.84 12.84
N LEU A 30 5.23 -2.46 13.41
CA LEU A 30 4.90 -1.07 13.73
C LEU A 30 5.92 -0.36 14.62
N PRO A 31 6.47 -0.96 15.70
CA PRO A 31 7.48 -0.30 16.51
C PRO A 31 8.75 0.07 15.72
N SER A 32 9.17 -0.78 14.78
CA SER A 32 10.33 -0.52 13.92
C SER A 32 10.04 0.63 12.94
N ILE A 33 8.85 0.63 12.34
CA ILE A 33 8.41 1.70 11.44
C ILE A 33 8.38 3.04 12.17
N LEU A 34 7.73 3.10 13.33
CA LEU A 34 7.62 4.33 14.13
C LEU A 34 8.99 4.87 14.57
N ARG A 35 9.92 3.99 14.93
CA ARG A 35 11.29 4.37 15.27
C ARG A 35 12.01 5.00 14.08
N ARG A 36 11.88 4.44 12.89
CA ARG A 36 12.48 4.99 11.67
C ARG A 36 11.89 6.34 11.27
N LEU A 37 10.62 6.56 11.61
CA LEU A 37 9.91 7.82 11.33
C LEU A 37 10.09 8.88 12.42
N SER A 38 10.68 8.53 13.58
CA SER A 38 10.77 9.44 14.73
C SER A 38 11.54 10.73 14.46
N GLY A 39 12.45 10.75 13.47
CA GLY A 39 13.18 11.94 13.04
C GLY A 39 12.48 12.77 11.97
N VAL A 40 11.36 12.31 11.44
CA VAL A 40 10.62 13.00 10.37
C VAL A 40 9.67 14.03 10.97
N ARG A 41 9.86 15.29 10.61
CA ARG A 41 8.94 16.37 11.00
C ARG A 41 7.88 16.54 9.93
N PHE A 42 6.80 15.76 10.02
CA PHE A 42 5.72 15.76 9.03
C PHE A 42 5.08 17.13 8.82
N ALA A 43 5.12 18.01 9.80
CA ALA A 43 4.61 19.37 9.71
C ALA A 43 5.42 20.26 8.72
N ASP A 44 6.62 19.85 8.34
CA ASP A 44 7.45 20.57 7.37
C ASP A 44 7.01 20.29 5.90
N TYR A 45 6.12 19.32 5.69
CA TYR A 45 5.65 18.89 4.38
C TYR A 45 4.21 19.34 4.13
N THR A 46 3.96 19.84 2.95
CA THR A 46 2.60 20.25 2.53
C THR A 46 1.74 19.06 2.06
N ASP A 47 2.39 17.97 1.67
CA ASP A 47 1.74 16.74 1.21
C ASP A 47 2.54 15.52 1.67
N VAL A 48 1.86 14.53 2.22
CA VAL A 48 2.45 13.25 2.64
C VAL A 48 1.72 12.14 1.92
N ALA A 49 2.45 11.35 1.14
CA ALA A 49 1.89 10.21 0.42
C ALA A 49 2.55 8.91 0.86
N PHE A 50 1.74 7.88 1.09
CA PHE A 50 2.19 6.52 1.38
C PHE A 50 1.97 5.64 0.16
N LEU A 51 3.08 5.19 -0.43
CA LEU A 51 3.11 4.19 -1.49
C LEU A 51 3.38 2.84 -0.83
N ALA A 52 2.40 1.99 -0.77
CA ALA A 52 2.48 0.79 0.04
C ALA A 52 2.03 -0.47 -0.72
N LYS A 53 2.69 -1.60 -0.44
CA LYS A 53 2.39 -2.88 -1.07
C LYS A 53 2.14 -3.98 -0.03
N SER A 54 1.14 -4.83 -0.28
CA SER A 54 0.85 -6.02 0.54
C SER A 54 0.70 -5.67 2.03
N LEU A 55 1.40 -6.35 2.93
CA LEU A 55 1.44 -6.04 4.36
C LEU A 55 1.74 -4.56 4.63
N GLY A 56 2.56 -3.94 3.78
CA GLY A 56 2.88 -2.51 3.88
C GLY A 56 1.64 -1.61 3.79
N THR A 57 0.58 -2.03 3.11
CA THR A 57 -0.66 -1.25 3.02
C THR A 57 -1.36 -1.14 4.37
N LEU A 58 -1.42 -2.24 5.12
CA LEU A 58 -1.97 -2.25 6.48
C LEU A 58 -1.05 -1.52 7.45
N CYS A 59 0.28 -1.70 7.30
CA CYS A 59 1.26 -0.91 8.06
C CYS A 59 1.08 0.59 7.83
N ALA A 60 0.85 1.03 6.60
CA ALA A 60 0.64 2.44 6.27
C ALA A 60 -0.60 3.01 6.99
N VAL A 61 -1.72 2.29 6.96
CA VAL A 61 -2.96 2.71 7.66
C VAL A 61 -2.73 2.84 9.16
N ARG A 62 -2.14 1.82 9.78
CA ARG A 62 -1.89 1.83 11.23
C ARG A 62 -0.82 2.83 11.65
N THR A 63 0.20 3.07 10.82
CA THR A 63 1.20 4.12 11.03
C THR A 63 0.57 5.51 10.99
N ALA A 64 -0.26 5.79 9.99
CA ALA A 64 -0.97 7.06 9.90
C ALA A 64 -1.84 7.31 11.14
N LYS A 65 -2.57 6.28 11.58
CA LYS A 65 -3.38 6.34 12.80
C LYS A 65 -2.53 6.62 14.04
N ALA A 66 -1.41 5.92 14.20
CA ALA A 66 -0.52 6.07 15.36
C ALA A 66 0.13 7.47 15.43
N LEU A 67 0.42 8.08 14.28
CA LEU A 67 1.04 9.41 14.18
C LEU A 67 0.02 10.55 14.03
N GLY A 68 -1.28 10.26 13.97
CA GLY A 68 -2.31 11.27 13.74
C GLY A 68 -2.22 11.95 12.38
N LEU A 69 -1.68 11.25 11.36
CA LEU A 69 -1.50 11.77 10.01
C LEU A 69 -2.73 11.48 9.14
N ARG A 70 -2.92 12.33 8.12
CA ARG A 70 -3.88 12.14 7.04
C ARG A 70 -3.14 12.12 5.69
N PRO A 71 -2.37 11.06 5.39
CA PRO A 71 -1.63 10.97 4.15
C PRO A 71 -2.56 10.60 3.00
N ARG A 72 -2.07 10.82 1.79
CA ARG A 72 -2.62 10.21 0.58
C ARG A 72 -2.08 8.79 0.43
N TYR A 73 -2.90 7.85 -0.04
CA TYR A 73 -2.49 6.46 -0.18
C TYR A 73 -2.48 6.01 -1.62
N PHE A 74 -1.44 5.27 -2.01
CA PHE A 74 -1.43 4.43 -3.19
C PHE A 74 -1.26 2.97 -2.76
N LEU A 75 -2.24 2.13 -3.09
CA LEU A 75 -2.34 0.78 -2.57
C LEU A 75 -1.99 -0.25 -3.65
N LEU A 76 -0.86 -0.93 -3.50
CA LEU A 76 -0.44 -2.04 -4.37
C LEU A 76 -0.78 -3.36 -3.69
N THR A 77 -1.60 -4.18 -4.35
CA THR A 77 -2.05 -5.48 -3.82
C THR A 77 -2.41 -5.40 -2.33
N PRO A 78 -3.38 -4.54 -1.96
CA PRO A 78 -3.75 -4.38 -0.57
C PRO A 78 -4.31 -5.67 0.02
N LEU A 79 -4.26 -5.78 1.34
CA LEU A 79 -4.90 -6.86 2.07
C LEU A 79 -6.38 -6.52 2.34
N GLU A 80 -7.19 -7.52 2.61
CA GLU A 80 -8.59 -7.31 2.98
C GLU A 80 -8.70 -6.44 4.24
N GLU A 81 -7.86 -6.69 5.24
CA GLU A 81 -7.79 -5.92 6.49
C GLU A 81 -7.46 -4.44 6.23
N THR A 82 -6.68 -4.15 5.19
CA THR A 82 -6.39 -2.77 4.81
C THR A 82 -7.67 -2.03 4.42
N LEU A 83 -8.54 -2.66 3.61
CA LEU A 83 -9.79 -2.05 3.18
C LEU A 83 -10.77 -1.86 4.33
N GLN A 84 -10.75 -2.77 5.32
CA GLN A 84 -11.59 -2.71 6.52
C GLN A 84 -11.14 -1.60 7.48
N GLU A 85 -9.83 -1.38 7.64
CA GLU A 85 -9.26 -0.42 8.57
C GLU A 85 -9.07 0.99 7.97
N LEU A 86 -9.10 1.11 6.64
CA LEU A 86 -8.91 2.39 5.96
C LEU A 86 -10.09 3.35 6.30
N PRO A 87 -9.83 4.58 6.79
CA PRO A 87 -10.88 5.54 7.07
C PRO A 87 -11.78 5.80 5.84
N GLN A 88 -13.07 6.05 6.08
CA GLN A 88 -13.99 6.31 4.98
C GLN A 88 -13.64 7.55 4.16
N ASP A 89 -13.07 8.56 4.82
CA ASP A 89 -12.61 9.82 4.25
C ASP A 89 -11.13 9.80 3.84
N ALA A 90 -10.49 8.62 3.81
CA ALA A 90 -9.10 8.51 3.38
C ALA A 90 -8.92 8.91 1.91
N ASP A 91 -7.93 9.75 1.65
CA ASP A 91 -7.52 10.12 0.29
C ASP A 91 -6.71 9.00 -0.33
N VAL A 92 -7.35 8.17 -1.16
CA VAL A 92 -6.70 7.10 -1.92
C VAL A 92 -6.65 7.52 -3.39
N PHE A 93 -5.46 7.79 -3.90
CA PHE A 93 -5.29 8.26 -5.26
C PHE A 93 -4.99 7.15 -6.28
N GLY A 94 -4.97 5.90 -5.84
CA GLY A 94 -4.90 4.74 -6.72
C GLY A 94 -4.80 3.42 -5.98
N ALA A 95 -5.31 2.36 -6.60
CA ALA A 95 -5.21 1.00 -6.09
C ALA A 95 -5.00 0.00 -7.24
N VAL A 96 -4.24 -1.06 -6.98
CA VAL A 96 -3.87 -2.07 -7.98
C VAL A 96 -3.97 -3.46 -7.37
N VAL A 97 -4.59 -4.40 -8.10
CA VAL A 97 -4.60 -5.83 -7.73
C VAL A 97 -4.54 -6.72 -8.97
N GLY A 98 -4.02 -7.92 -8.82
CA GLY A 98 -4.06 -8.94 -9.85
C GLY A 98 -5.31 -9.81 -9.76
N THR A 99 -5.82 -10.32 -10.89
CA THR A 99 -7.01 -11.20 -10.89
C THR A 99 -6.78 -12.56 -10.23
N LYS A 100 -5.52 -12.94 -10.02
CA LYS A 100 -5.11 -14.17 -9.31
C LYS A 100 -4.49 -13.89 -7.94
N ASP A 101 -4.78 -12.72 -7.37
CA ASP A 101 -4.33 -12.40 -6.00
C ASP A 101 -5.08 -13.27 -4.99
N ALA A 102 -4.33 -13.93 -4.11
CA ALA A 102 -4.89 -14.85 -3.11
C ALA A 102 -5.28 -14.14 -1.80
N HIS A 103 -4.89 -12.87 -1.62
CA HIS A 103 -5.15 -12.12 -0.38
C HIS A 103 -6.31 -11.14 -0.47
N LEU A 104 -6.70 -10.77 -1.70
CA LEU A 104 -7.83 -9.90 -1.95
C LEU A 104 -8.40 -10.20 -3.33
N ALA A 105 -9.66 -10.53 -3.41
CA ALA A 105 -10.33 -10.74 -4.69
C ALA A 105 -10.41 -9.42 -5.49
N ALA A 106 -10.13 -9.51 -6.79
CA ALA A 106 -10.06 -8.33 -7.65
C ALA A 106 -11.40 -7.57 -7.73
N ASP A 107 -12.52 -8.30 -7.76
CA ASP A 107 -13.88 -7.73 -7.75
C ASP A 107 -14.19 -6.99 -6.44
N GLN A 108 -13.68 -7.47 -5.32
CA GLN A 108 -13.81 -6.80 -4.02
C GLN A 108 -13.10 -5.44 -4.02
N LEU A 109 -11.86 -5.39 -4.54
CA LEU A 109 -11.15 -4.11 -4.67
C LEU A 109 -11.84 -3.19 -5.67
N GLU A 110 -12.31 -3.72 -6.80
CA GLU A 110 -13.01 -2.94 -7.82
C GLU A 110 -14.26 -2.28 -7.26
N GLN A 111 -15.10 -3.04 -6.53
CA GLN A 111 -16.29 -2.51 -5.87
C GLN A 111 -15.95 -1.43 -4.84
N PHE A 112 -14.92 -1.67 -4.02
CA PHE A 112 -14.43 -0.70 -3.03
C PHE A 112 -14.00 0.61 -3.70
N CYS A 113 -13.22 0.52 -4.78
CA CYS A 113 -12.73 1.68 -5.52
C CYS A 113 -13.87 2.42 -6.23
N LYS A 114 -14.80 1.68 -6.85
CA LYS A 114 -15.97 2.26 -7.53
C LYS A 114 -16.86 3.04 -6.57
N ALA A 115 -17.12 2.50 -5.37
CA ALA A 115 -17.94 3.16 -4.36
C ALA A 115 -17.34 4.48 -3.85
N ARG A 116 -16.02 4.65 -3.98
CA ARG A 116 -15.26 5.82 -3.49
C ARG A 116 -14.67 6.68 -4.61
N ALA A 117 -14.96 6.39 -5.86
CA ALA A 117 -14.38 7.05 -7.05
C ALA A 117 -12.83 7.02 -7.08
N ILE A 118 -12.23 5.92 -6.59
CA ILE A 118 -10.78 5.72 -6.57
C ILE A 118 -10.33 5.12 -7.91
N PRO A 119 -9.28 5.65 -8.56
CA PRO A 119 -8.66 5.01 -9.72
C PRO A 119 -8.18 3.60 -9.36
N CYS A 120 -8.61 2.60 -10.14
CA CYS A 120 -8.31 1.20 -9.89
C CYS A 120 -7.73 0.53 -11.13
N LEU A 121 -6.64 -0.22 -10.96
CA LEU A 121 -6.06 -1.05 -12.00
C LEU A 121 -6.19 -2.54 -11.62
N ILE A 122 -6.99 -3.25 -12.38
CA ILE A 122 -7.09 -4.71 -12.29
C ILE A 122 -6.14 -5.31 -13.33
N VAL A 123 -5.18 -6.10 -12.88
CA VAL A 123 -4.16 -6.70 -13.75
C VAL A 123 -4.55 -8.14 -14.07
N PRO A 124 -4.96 -8.45 -15.33
CA PRO A 124 -5.35 -9.78 -15.73
C PRO A 124 -4.20 -10.79 -15.52
N ASP A 125 -4.54 -11.97 -15.03
CA ASP A 125 -3.64 -13.11 -14.79
C ASP A 125 -2.48 -12.88 -13.83
N ALA A 126 -2.37 -11.70 -13.23
CA ALA A 126 -1.36 -11.42 -12.22
C ALA A 126 -1.77 -11.95 -10.85
N GLY A 127 -0.82 -12.54 -10.14
CA GLY A 127 -0.94 -12.85 -8.71
C GLY A 127 -0.53 -11.67 -7.83
N HIS A 128 -0.39 -11.93 -6.54
CA HIS A 128 -0.06 -10.93 -5.52
C HIS A 128 1.23 -10.12 -5.79
N ARG A 129 2.20 -10.71 -6.47
CA ARG A 129 3.46 -10.03 -6.80
C ARG A 129 3.34 -9.03 -7.94
N LEU A 130 2.30 -9.11 -8.77
CA LEU A 130 2.12 -8.36 -10.02
C LEU A 130 3.27 -8.61 -11.02
N GLN A 131 3.86 -9.79 -10.97
CA GLN A 131 4.98 -10.22 -11.81
C GLN A 131 4.55 -11.41 -12.66
N PHE A 132 5.08 -11.48 -13.85
CA PHE A 132 4.94 -12.57 -14.80
C PHE A 132 6.31 -13.18 -15.10
N GLU A 133 6.34 -14.41 -15.60
CA GLU A 133 7.57 -15.00 -16.17
C GLU A 133 8.06 -14.20 -17.37
N ASP A 134 7.12 -13.62 -18.12
CA ASP A 134 7.39 -12.69 -19.22
C ASP A 134 7.75 -11.29 -18.63
N ALA A 135 9.00 -10.90 -18.84
CA ALA A 135 9.55 -9.64 -18.38
C ALA A 135 8.87 -8.43 -19.04
N ASP A 136 8.46 -8.53 -20.31
CA ASP A 136 7.82 -7.44 -21.03
C ASP A 136 6.40 -7.18 -20.48
N LYS A 137 5.68 -8.24 -20.12
CA LYS A 137 4.39 -8.11 -19.43
C LYS A 137 4.54 -7.44 -18.06
N THR A 138 5.54 -7.87 -17.28
CA THR A 138 5.83 -7.26 -15.98
C THR A 138 6.17 -5.78 -16.13
N GLN A 139 6.99 -5.44 -17.15
CA GLN A 139 7.34 -4.05 -17.42
C GLN A 139 6.13 -3.21 -17.89
N ALA A 140 5.22 -3.79 -18.67
CA ALA A 140 3.99 -3.12 -19.08
C ALA A 140 3.10 -2.78 -17.86
N VAL A 141 2.95 -3.71 -16.92
CA VAL A 141 2.24 -3.47 -15.65
C VAL A 141 2.91 -2.33 -14.86
N ASN A 142 4.24 -2.36 -14.72
CA ASN A 142 4.97 -1.31 -14.02
C ASN A 142 4.78 0.08 -14.68
N ARG A 143 4.73 0.14 -16.01
CA ARG A 143 4.42 1.40 -16.73
C ARG A 143 3.01 1.89 -16.42
N SER A 144 2.03 0.98 -16.40
CA SER A 144 0.64 1.34 -16.06
C SER A 144 0.52 1.86 -14.63
N ILE A 145 1.16 1.21 -13.67
CA ILE A 145 1.21 1.66 -12.28
C ILE A 145 1.88 3.05 -12.19
N THR A 146 3.01 3.23 -12.87
CA THR A 146 3.72 4.51 -12.88
C THR A 146 2.89 5.64 -13.49
N ALA A 147 2.07 5.33 -14.49
CA ALA A 147 1.16 6.30 -15.08
C ALA A 147 0.08 6.78 -14.11
N MET A 148 -0.38 5.91 -13.19
CA MET A 148 -1.35 6.28 -12.14
C MET A 148 -0.75 7.20 -11.06
N LEU A 149 0.58 7.21 -10.91
CA LEU A 149 1.28 8.07 -9.93
C LEU A 149 1.48 9.52 -10.44
N ARG A 150 1.00 9.82 -11.62
CA ARG A 150 1.11 11.15 -12.24
C ARG A 150 -0.13 11.97 -12.00
#